data_f4176a344df7f16462f77de983b53bf2
#
_entry.id   f4176a344df7f16462f77de983b53bf2
#
_cell.length_a   1.000
_cell.length_b   1.000
_cell.length_c   1.000
_cell.angle_alpha   90.00
_cell.angle_beta   90.00
_cell.angle_gamma   90.00
#
_symmetry.space_group_name_H-M   'P 1'
#
loop_
_entity.id
_entity.type
_entity.pdbx_description
1 polymer ?
#
loop_
_entity_poly.entity_id
_entity_poly.type
_entity_poly.pdbx_seq_one_letter_code
_entity_poly.pdbx_strand_id
1 'polypeptide(L)'
;MIRTATPADVPVIHSLVRDLAEYEKALDEVRTTPEQLHEALFGERPAAFAHIAEDEAGEVAGFALWFLNFSTWRGVHGIYLEDLYVRPEARGGGHGKALLRELARICVERGYERLEWSVLNWNTPSIEFYESLGARPQDEWTVYRLTDGALADLGAGGASADPGADGADGADLRSV
;
A
#
# COMPACT_ATOMS: atom_id res chain seq x y z
N MET A 1 -19.92 -4.97 6.70
CA MET A 1 -20.15 -3.68 5.96
C MET A 1 -18.80 -3.03 5.64
N ILE A 2 -18.70 -2.20 4.57
CA ILE A 2 -17.48 -1.39 4.32
C ILE A 2 -17.83 0.08 4.57
N ARG A 3 -16.96 0.78 5.29
CA ARG A 3 -17.08 2.22 5.54
C ARG A 3 -15.71 2.91 5.49
N THR A 4 -15.72 4.20 5.25
CA THR A 4 -14.51 5.04 5.42
C THR A 4 -14.09 5.02 6.88
N ALA A 5 -12.78 5.01 7.14
CA ALA A 5 -12.23 5.13 8.48
C ALA A 5 -12.48 6.53 9.07
N THR A 6 -12.55 6.59 10.38
CA THR A 6 -12.67 7.83 11.19
C THR A 6 -11.48 7.95 12.14
N PRO A 7 -11.22 9.11 12.74
CA PRO A 7 -10.16 9.25 13.75
C PRO A 7 -10.24 8.25 14.90
N ALA A 8 -11.44 7.81 15.26
CA ALA A 8 -11.64 6.80 16.29
C ALA A 8 -11.12 5.40 15.93
N ASP A 9 -10.92 5.14 14.62
CA ASP A 9 -10.42 3.86 14.13
C ASP A 9 -8.89 3.75 14.18
N VAL A 10 -8.17 4.83 14.44
CA VAL A 10 -6.69 4.84 14.43
C VAL A 10 -6.08 3.74 15.31
N PRO A 11 -6.54 3.53 16.57
CA PRO A 11 -5.99 2.47 17.41
C PRO A 11 -6.16 1.06 16.80
N VAL A 12 -7.33 0.78 16.23
CA VAL A 12 -7.60 -0.52 15.63
C VAL A 12 -6.85 -0.69 14.31
N ILE A 13 -6.72 0.36 13.48
CA ILE A 13 -5.89 0.31 12.26
C ILE A 13 -4.43 0.01 12.63
N HIS A 14 -3.88 0.70 13.65
CA HIS A 14 -2.53 0.44 14.12
C HIS A 14 -2.34 -1.02 14.57
N SER A 15 -3.32 -1.59 15.28
CA SER A 15 -3.29 -3.01 15.66
C SER A 15 -3.27 -3.91 14.41
N LEU A 16 -4.13 -3.64 13.42
CA LEU A 16 -4.22 -4.45 12.19
C LEU A 16 -2.97 -4.35 11.32
N VAL A 17 -2.29 -3.19 11.29
CA VAL A 17 -0.96 -3.04 10.65
C VAL A 17 0.07 -3.97 11.31
N ARG A 18 0.07 -4.05 12.64
CA ARG A 18 0.97 -4.97 13.36
C ARG A 18 0.63 -6.43 13.12
N ASP A 19 -0.66 -6.77 13.09
CA ASP A 19 -1.14 -8.13 12.79
C ASP A 19 -0.73 -8.54 11.36
N LEU A 20 -0.79 -7.61 10.39
CA LEU A 20 -0.32 -7.83 9.03
C LEU A 20 1.19 -8.06 9.00
N ALA A 21 1.97 -7.21 9.67
CA ALA A 21 3.43 -7.34 9.74
C ALA A 21 3.86 -8.64 10.42
N GLU A 22 3.13 -9.11 11.44
CA GLU A 22 3.37 -10.42 12.04
C GLU A 22 3.11 -11.56 11.04
N TYR A 23 2.01 -11.48 10.28
CA TYR A 23 1.71 -12.42 9.21
C TYR A 23 2.82 -12.45 8.14
N GLU A 24 3.37 -11.31 7.80
CA GLU A 24 4.46 -11.14 6.84
C GLU A 24 5.86 -11.41 7.43
N LYS A 25 5.95 -11.75 8.72
CA LYS A 25 7.20 -12.03 9.46
C LYS A 25 8.15 -10.83 9.52
N ALA A 26 7.61 -9.63 9.56
CA ALA A 26 8.30 -8.35 9.57
C ALA A 26 7.87 -7.44 10.75
N LEU A 27 7.34 -8.01 11.83
CA LEU A 27 6.81 -7.24 12.97
C LEU A 27 7.84 -6.27 13.57
N ASP A 28 9.11 -6.66 13.58
CA ASP A 28 10.22 -5.84 14.11
C ASP A 28 10.51 -4.60 13.24
N GLU A 29 10.00 -4.56 12.01
CA GLU A 29 10.14 -3.42 11.10
C GLU A 29 9.08 -2.34 11.36
N VAL A 30 8.01 -2.65 12.10
CA VAL A 30 6.92 -1.71 12.38
C VAL A 30 7.39 -0.62 13.35
N ARG A 31 7.55 0.59 12.85
CA ARG A 31 7.93 1.78 13.62
C ARG A 31 6.80 2.81 13.73
N THR A 32 5.70 2.56 13.02
CA THR A 32 4.54 3.45 12.99
C THR A 32 3.90 3.58 14.37
N THR A 33 3.55 4.81 14.75
CA THR A 33 2.78 5.10 15.96
C THR A 33 1.34 5.48 15.62
N PRO A 34 0.39 5.38 16.58
CA PRO A 34 -0.97 5.86 16.36
C PRO A 34 -1.03 7.35 15.97
N GLU A 35 -0.16 8.20 16.53
CA GLU A 35 -0.10 9.62 16.23
C GLU A 35 0.33 9.86 14.77
N GLN A 36 1.30 9.11 14.27
CA GLN A 36 1.75 9.19 12.88
C GLN A 36 0.65 8.73 11.92
N LEU A 37 -0.07 7.65 12.25
CA LEU A 37 -1.24 7.21 11.47
C LEU A 37 -2.35 8.25 11.49
N HIS A 38 -2.62 8.85 12.64
CA HIS A 38 -3.63 9.89 12.75
C HIS A 38 -3.28 11.08 11.84
N GLU A 39 -2.04 11.56 11.87
CA GLU A 39 -1.60 12.66 11.02
C GLU A 39 -1.70 12.31 9.54
N ALA A 40 -1.25 11.10 9.14
CA ALA A 40 -1.28 10.65 7.76
C ALA A 40 -2.71 10.51 7.20
N LEU A 41 -3.66 10.07 8.03
CA LEU A 41 -5.05 9.79 7.61
C LEU A 41 -6.00 10.99 7.81
N PHE A 42 -5.77 11.81 8.85
CA PHE A 42 -6.73 12.81 9.33
C PHE A 42 -6.10 14.16 9.65
N GLY A 43 -4.81 14.36 9.40
CA GLY A 43 -4.13 15.62 9.58
C GLY A 43 -4.63 16.71 8.61
N GLU A 44 -4.04 17.87 8.68
CA GLU A 44 -4.41 19.02 7.83
C GLU A 44 -4.26 18.72 6.32
N ARG A 45 -3.30 17.85 5.97
CA ARG A 45 -3.03 17.42 4.60
C ARG A 45 -2.87 15.90 4.54
N PRO A 46 -3.98 15.17 4.59
CA PRO A 46 -3.91 13.71 4.61
C PRO A 46 -3.25 13.18 3.33
N ALA A 47 -2.27 12.30 3.51
CA ALA A 47 -1.53 11.66 2.41
C ALA A 47 -2.00 10.22 2.15
N ALA A 48 -2.76 9.64 3.09
CA ALA A 48 -3.30 8.30 2.99
C ALA A 48 -4.79 8.28 3.36
N PHE A 49 -5.46 7.21 2.97
CA PHE A 49 -6.88 6.98 3.19
C PHE A 49 -7.09 5.56 3.69
N ALA A 50 -8.13 5.32 4.47
CA ALA A 50 -8.44 3.99 4.94
C ALA A 50 -9.92 3.66 4.89
N HIS A 51 -10.22 2.38 4.67
CA HIS A 51 -11.55 1.79 4.78
C HIS A 51 -11.52 0.65 5.77
N ILE A 52 -12.61 0.52 6.52
CA ILE A 52 -12.82 -0.51 7.52
C ILE A 52 -13.85 -1.50 7.00
N ALA A 53 -13.57 -2.79 7.17
CA ALA A 53 -14.56 -3.83 7.02
C ALA A 53 -15.10 -4.22 8.40
N GLU A 54 -16.40 -4.19 8.55
CA GLU A 54 -17.10 -4.65 9.74
C GLU A 54 -17.87 -5.94 9.43
N ASP A 55 -17.91 -6.82 10.40
CA ASP A 55 -18.72 -8.03 10.37
C ASP A 55 -20.22 -7.75 10.64
N GLU A 56 -21.02 -8.79 10.81
CA GLU A 56 -22.46 -8.67 11.08
C GLU A 56 -22.77 -8.14 12.49
N ALA A 57 -21.83 -8.29 13.42
CA ALA A 57 -21.95 -7.75 14.78
C ALA A 57 -21.49 -6.28 14.87
N GLY A 58 -20.93 -5.72 13.78
CA GLY A 58 -20.36 -4.37 13.77
C GLY A 58 -18.92 -4.32 14.27
N GLU A 59 -18.28 -5.47 14.49
CA GLU A 59 -16.89 -5.53 14.91
C GLU A 59 -15.95 -5.40 13.71
N VAL A 60 -14.78 -4.77 13.93
CA VAL A 60 -13.79 -4.57 12.88
C VAL A 60 -13.16 -5.90 12.48
N ALA A 61 -13.46 -6.34 11.27
CA ALA A 61 -12.97 -7.57 10.66
C ALA A 61 -11.67 -7.38 9.85
N GLY A 62 -11.40 -6.15 9.36
CA GLY A 62 -10.24 -5.87 8.54
C GLY A 62 -10.21 -4.43 8.04
N PHE A 63 -9.17 -4.08 7.29
CA PHE A 63 -9.00 -2.76 6.73
C PHE A 63 -8.29 -2.78 5.38
N ALA A 64 -8.38 -1.65 4.67
CA ALA A 64 -7.54 -1.31 3.53
C ALA A 64 -7.00 0.10 3.74
N LEU A 65 -5.68 0.27 3.61
CA LEU A 65 -5.01 1.57 3.61
C LEU A 65 -4.43 1.83 2.23
N TRP A 66 -4.64 3.03 1.69
CA TRP A 66 -4.29 3.34 0.31
C TRP A 66 -3.97 4.82 0.13
N PHE A 67 -3.31 5.14 -0.96
CA PHE A 67 -3.01 6.50 -1.38
C PHE A 67 -3.12 6.65 -2.90
N LEU A 68 -3.03 7.88 -3.39
CA LEU A 68 -3.08 8.16 -4.83
C LEU A 68 -1.69 8.08 -5.45
N ASN A 69 -1.57 7.34 -6.55
CA ASN A 69 -0.48 7.48 -7.48
C ASN A 69 -0.93 8.26 -8.73
N PHE A 70 -0.04 8.54 -9.66
CA PHE A 70 -0.37 9.25 -10.88
C PHE A 70 0.32 8.61 -12.10
N SER A 71 -0.41 8.42 -13.17
CA SER A 71 0.12 7.94 -14.43
C SER A 71 0.33 9.10 -15.39
N THR A 72 1.59 9.42 -15.68
CA THR A 72 1.92 10.43 -16.70
C THR A 72 1.50 10.02 -18.10
N TRP A 73 1.44 8.73 -18.38
CA TRP A 73 1.02 8.21 -19.69
C TRP A 73 -0.49 8.33 -19.91
N ARG A 74 -1.26 8.21 -18.84
CA ARG A 74 -2.73 8.29 -18.90
C ARG A 74 -3.27 9.66 -18.48
N GLY A 75 -2.46 10.48 -17.80
CA GLY A 75 -2.85 11.81 -17.33
C GLY A 75 -3.86 11.79 -16.17
N VAL A 76 -4.02 10.64 -15.50
CA VAL A 76 -4.98 10.45 -14.41
C VAL A 76 -4.35 9.78 -13.20
N HIS A 77 -4.98 9.95 -12.05
CA HIS A 77 -4.60 9.22 -10.85
C HIS A 77 -4.96 7.73 -10.94
N GLY A 78 -4.35 6.96 -10.08
CA GLY A 78 -4.72 5.62 -9.68
C GLY A 78 -4.75 5.51 -8.17
N ILE A 79 -5.21 4.38 -7.65
CA ILE A 79 -5.08 4.01 -6.25
C ILE A 79 -3.92 3.03 -6.12
N TYR A 80 -3.02 3.32 -5.17
CA TYR A 80 -2.07 2.33 -4.67
C TYR A 80 -2.55 1.85 -3.29
N LEU A 81 -2.86 0.57 -3.20
CA LEU A 81 -3.24 -0.09 -1.96
C LEU A 81 -1.95 -0.51 -1.24
N GLU A 82 -1.68 0.12 -0.12
CA GLU A 82 -0.51 -0.18 0.73
C GLU A 82 -0.75 -1.44 1.53
N ASP A 83 -1.84 -1.47 2.32
CA ASP A 83 -2.18 -2.57 3.20
C ASP A 83 -3.59 -3.08 2.94
N LEU A 84 -3.74 -4.40 2.89
CA LEU A 84 -5.01 -5.11 2.93
C LEU A 84 -4.91 -6.26 3.93
N TYR A 85 -5.66 -6.16 5.00
CA TYR A 85 -5.66 -7.21 6.00
C TYR A 85 -7.07 -7.53 6.49
N VAL A 86 -7.34 -8.81 6.67
CA VAL A 86 -8.56 -9.35 7.30
C VAL A 86 -8.13 -10.30 8.39
N ARG A 87 -8.66 -10.09 9.58
CA ARG A 87 -8.39 -10.94 10.74
C ARG A 87 -8.64 -12.40 10.42
N PRO A 88 -7.80 -13.34 10.89
CA PRO A 88 -7.91 -14.76 10.55
C PRO A 88 -9.31 -15.33 10.79
N GLU A 89 -9.94 -14.98 11.91
CA GLU A 89 -11.28 -15.44 12.31
C GLU A 89 -12.40 -14.91 11.40
N ALA A 90 -12.17 -13.79 10.69
CA ALA A 90 -13.13 -13.21 9.75
C ALA A 90 -12.85 -13.57 8.28
N ARG A 91 -11.80 -14.35 8.02
CA ARG A 91 -11.49 -14.80 6.65
C ARG A 91 -12.56 -15.75 6.14
N GLY A 92 -12.73 -15.81 4.83
CA GLY A 92 -13.82 -16.56 4.20
C GLY A 92 -15.16 -15.83 4.15
N GLY A 93 -15.34 -14.74 4.95
CA GLY A 93 -16.54 -13.89 4.95
C GLY A 93 -16.62 -12.87 3.82
N GLY A 94 -15.67 -12.88 2.87
CA GLY A 94 -15.70 -11.98 1.71
C GLY A 94 -15.23 -10.54 1.98
N HIS A 95 -14.74 -10.23 3.18
CA HIS A 95 -14.33 -8.87 3.60
C HIS A 95 -13.20 -8.31 2.73
N GLY A 96 -12.16 -9.08 2.41
CA GLY A 96 -11.08 -8.64 1.54
C GLY A 96 -11.56 -8.28 0.13
N LYS A 97 -12.46 -9.11 -0.44
CA LYS A 97 -13.09 -8.83 -1.74
C LYS A 97 -13.97 -7.58 -1.67
N ALA A 98 -14.68 -7.38 -0.57
CA ALA A 98 -15.53 -6.19 -0.39
C ALA A 98 -14.70 -4.91 -0.29
N LEU A 99 -13.56 -4.92 0.42
CA LEU A 99 -12.62 -3.81 0.48
C LEU A 99 -12.06 -3.47 -0.91
N LEU A 100 -11.56 -4.47 -1.65
CA LEU A 100 -11.06 -4.24 -3.02
C LEU A 100 -12.14 -3.73 -3.97
N ARG A 101 -13.36 -4.23 -3.85
CA ARG A 101 -14.51 -3.74 -4.63
C ARG A 101 -14.81 -2.28 -4.34
N GLU A 102 -14.72 -1.85 -3.08
CA GLU A 102 -14.90 -0.45 -2.71
C GLU A 102 -13.84 0.44 -3.33
N LEU A 103 -12.56 0.04 -3.29
CA LEU A 103 -11.49 0.80 -3.94
C LEU A 103 -11.65 0.84 -5.46
N ALA A 104 -12.05 -0.26 -6.09
CA ALA A 104 -12.36 -0.29 -7.51
C ALA A 104 -13.55 0.63 -7.86
N ARG A 105 -14.59 0.68 -7.02
CA ARG A 105 -15.72 1.60 -7.17
C ARG A 105 -15.25 3.05 -7.14
N ILE A 106 -14.38 3.41 -6.19
CA ILE A 106 -13.78 4.74 -6.09
C ILE A 106 -12.98 5.08 -7.37
N CYS A 107 -12.19 4.13 -7.88
CA CYS A 107 -11.48 4.33 -9.14
C CYS A 107 -12.45 4.68 -10.28
N VAL A 108 -13.48 3.87 -10.47
CA VAL A 108 -14.47 4.08 -11.55
C VAL A 108 -15.19 5.42 -11.40
N GLU A 109 -15.67 5.76 -10.21
CA GLU A 109 -16.40 7.00 -9.95
C GLU A 109 -15.56 8.26 -10.16
N ARG A 110 -14.25 8.17 -9.86
CA ARG A 110 -13.33 9.31 -9.99
C ARG A 110 -12.59 9.34 -11.33
N GLY A 111 -12.86 8.40 -12.23
CA GLY A 111 -12.18 8.28 -13.51
C GLY A 111 -10.71 7.88 -13.37
N TYR A 112 -10.34 7.17 -12.30
CA TYR A 112 -9.02 6.59 -12.12
C TYR A 112 -8.94 5.30 -12.91
N GLU A 113 -7.80 5.04 -13.54
CA GLU A 113 -7.69 3.94 -14.51
C GLU A 113 -6.94 2.72 -13.98
N ARG A 114 -6.46 2.76 -12.73
CA ARG A 114 -5.75 1.62 -12.14
C ARG A 114 -5.90 1.54 -10.62
N LEU A 115 -5.86 0.32 -10.12
CA LEU A 115 -5.76 -0.04 -8.72
C LEU A 115 -4.59 -1.02 -8.63
N GLU A 116 -3.54 -0.64 -7.90
CA GLU A 116 -2.26 -1.36 -7.83
C GLU A 116 -1.90 -1.68 -6.40
N TRP A 117 -1.17 -2.76 -6.20
CA TRP A 117 -0.59 -3.17 -4.91
C TRP A 117 0.62 -4.07 -5.13
N SER A 118 1.36 -4.32 -4.06
CA SER A 118 2.41 -5.33 -4.03
C SER A 118 1.97 -6.53 -3.18
N VAL A 119 2.50 -7.70 -3.49
CA VAL A 119 2.31 -8.92 -2.71
C VAL A 119 3.62 -9.67 -2.60
N LEU A 120 3.92 -10.23 -1.43
CA LEU A 120 5.11 -11.04 -1.24
C LEU A 120 5.05 -12.31 -2.11
N ASN A 121 6.12 -12.61 -2.83
CA ASN A 121 6.15 -13.72 -3.82
C ASN A 121 5.84 -15.09 -3.22
N TRP A 122 6.05 -15.27 -1.93
CA TRP A 122 5.72 -16.51 -1.22
C TRP A 122 4.24 -16.61 -0.80
N ASN A 123 3.48 -15.52 -0.87
CA ASN A 123 2.08 -15.45 -0.41
C ASN A 123 1.11 -15.96 -1.48
N THR A 124 1.27 -17.23 -1.84
CA THR A 124 0.45 -17.90 -2.86
C THR A 124 -1.06 -17.74 -2.63
N PRO A 125 -1.61 -17.87 -1.39
CA PRO A 125 -3.04 -17.70 -1.20
C PRO A 125 -3.55 -16.31 -1.58
N SER A 126 -2.79 -15.25 -1.31
CA SER A 126 -3.15 -13.89 -1.71
C SER A 126 -3.00 -13.69 -3.21
N ILE A 127 -1.97 -14.25 -3.83
CA ILE A 127 -1.76 -14.18 -5.29
C ILE A 127 -2.96 -14.82 -6.01
N GLU A 128 -3.31 -16.05 -5.65
CA GLU A 128 -4.47 -16.76 -6.23
C GLU A 128 -5.78 -15.98 -6.04
N PHE A 129 -5.97 -15.38 -4.88
CA PHE A 129 -7.11 -14.52 -4.60
C PHE A 129 -7.14 -13.32 -5.55
N TYR A 130 -6.04 -12.59 -5.74
CA TYR A 130 -5.97 -11.43 -6.62
C TYR A 130 -6.18 -11.81 -8.09
N GLU A 131 -5.58 -12.89 -8.55
CA GLU A 131 -5.76 -13.40 -9.91
C GLU A 131 -7.21 -13.82 -10.17
N SER A 132 -7.90 -14.37 -9.17
CA SER A 132 -9.33 -14.71 -9.25
C SER A 132 -10.23 -13.48 -9.47
N LEU A 133 -9.74 -12.28 -9.12
CA LEU A 133 -10.41 -11.01 -9.37
C LEU A 133 -10.06 -10.38 -10.73
N GLY A 134 -9.16 -11.01 -11.48
CA GLY A 134 -8.68 -10.53 -12.78
C GLY A 134 -7.45 -9.63 -12.71
N ALA A 135 -6.83 -9.48 -11.54
CA ALA A 135 -5.55 -8.78 -11.41
C ALA A 135 -4.43 -9.59 -12.11
N ARG A 136 -3.44 -8.89 -12.62
CA ARG A 136 -2.31 -9.49 -13.31
C ARG A 136 -0.99 -8.93 -12.75
N PRO A 137 0.03 -9.78 -12.54
CA PRO A 137 1.35 -9.32 -12.14
C PRO A 137 1.96 -8.42 -13.22
N GLN A 138 2.80 -7.49 -12.80
CA GLN A 138 3.55 -6.59 -13.68
C GLN A 138 5.02 -7.03 -13.70
N ASP A 139 5.28 -8.23 -14.24
CA ASP A 139 6.58 -8.89 -14.16
C ASP A 139 7.67 -8.20 -14.99
N GLU A 140 7.29 -7.29 -15.88
CA GLU A 140 8.22 -6.50 -16.70
C GLU A 140 8.87 -5.36 -15.91
N TRP A 141 8.38 -5.06 -14.69
CA TRP A 141 8.85 -3.95 -13.89
C TRP A 141 9.53 -4.46 -12.62
N THR A 142 10.70 -3.91 -12.32
CA THR A 142 11.39 -4.14 -11.06
C THR A 142 11.25 -2.92 -10.17
N VAL A 143 10.76 -3.12 -8.95
CA VAL A 143 10.67 -2.05 -7.96
C VAL A 143 12.05 -1.83 -7.33
N TYR A 144 12.55 -0.60 -7.39
CA TYR A 144 13.75 -0.18 -6.68
C TYR A 144 13.36 0.62 -5.43
N ARG A 145 14.09 0.38 -4.35
CA ARG A 145 13.88 1.08 -3.08
C ARG A 145 15.21 1.61 -2.56
N LEU A 146 15.21 2.88 -2.17
CA LEU A 146 16.33 3.52 -1.51
C LEU A 146 15.90 3.88 -0.08
N THR A 147 16.57 3.37 0.93
CA THR A 147 16.21 3.54 2.34
C THR A 147 17.44 3.80 3.20
N ASP A 148 17.21 4.20 4.44
CA ASP A 148 18.21 4.31 5.51
C ASP A 148 19.44 5.14 5.09
N GLY A 149 20.65 4.59 5.29
CA GLY A 149 21.90 5.27 4.99
C GLY A 149 22.05 5.69 3.53
N ALA A 150 21.69 4.82 2.59
CA ALA A 150 21.79 5.11 1.16
C ALA A 150 20.88 6.27 0.74
N LEU A 151 19.68 6.37 1.31
CA LEU A 151 18.79 7.50 1.08
C LEU A 151 19.36 8.80 1.67
N ALA A 152 19.90 8.74 2.90
CA ALA A 152 20.49 9.88 3.56
C ALA A 152 21.74 10.40 2.81
N ASP A 153 22.61 9.49 2.38
CA ASP A 153 23.84 9.81 1.67
C ASP A 153 23.54 10.49 0.32
N LEU A 154 22.59 9.95 -0.44
CA LEU A 154 22.15 10.56 -1.69
C LEU A 154 21.52 11.94 -1.45
N GLY A 155 20.70 12.09 -0.42
CA GLY A 155 20.05 13.35 -0.05
C GLY A 155 21.02 14.42 0.45
N ALA A 156 22.13 14.02 1.06
CA ALA A 156 23.21 14.93 1.50
C ALA A 156 24.12 15.41 0.36
N GLY A 157 23.89 14.98 -0.87
CA GLY A 157 24.70 15.40 -2.03
C GLY A 157 26.03 14.66 -2.19
N GLY A 158 26.11 13.44 -1.62
CA GLY A 158 27.22 12.53 -1.89
C GLY A 158 28.60 13.05 -1.50
N ALA A 159 28.85 13.17 -0.20
CA ALA A 159 30.22 13.25 0.30
C ALA A 159 30.75 11.84 0.61
N SER A 160 30.76 10.92 -0.37
CA SER A 160 31.53 9.69 -0.24
C SER A 160 31.89 9.13 -1.61
N ALA A 161 33.20 9.10 -1.82
CA ALA A 161 33.97 8.24 -2.69
C ALA A 161 33.23 7.65 -3.92
N ASP A 162 33.49 8.25 -5.05
CA ASP A 162 33.37 7.67 -6.38
C ASP A 162 34.14 6.32 -6.46
N PRO A 163 33.48 5.16 -6.54
CA PRO A 163 34.13 3.94 -6.94
C PRO A 163 34.02 3.80 -8.46
N GLY A 164 34.83 4.60 -9.19
CA GLY A 164 35.09 4.38 -10.61
C GLY A 164 34.05 5.00 -11.53
N ALA A 165 34.24 6.26 -11.86
CA ALA A 165 33.68 6.85 -13.07
C ALA A 165 34.33 6.18 -14.30
N ASP A 166 33.75 5.07 -14.73
CA ASP A 166 33.96 4.57 -16.10
C ASP A 166 32.62 4.04 -16.64
N GLY A 167 32.02 4.84 -17.50
CA GLY A 167 31.19 4.37 -18.59
C GLY A 167 29.72 4.07 -18.33
N ALA A 168 28.93 5.05 -17.90
CA ALA A 168 27.50 5.03 -18.18
C ALA A 168 26.95 6.43 -18.44
N ASP A 169 27.58 7.12 -19.38
CA ASP A 169 26.99 8.31 -19.98
C ASP A 169 25.99 7.81 -21.03
N GLY A 170 24.71 7.94 -20.77
CA GLY A 170 23.68 7.62 -21.75
C GLY A 170 22.49 6.76 -21.31
N ALA A 171 22.19 6.66 -20.03
CA ALA A 171 20.87 6.12 -19.66
C ALA A 171 19.79 7.14 -20.07
N ASP A 172 19.08 6.84 -21.15
CA ASP A 172 17.92 7.63 -21.58
C ASP A 172 16.83 7.56 -20.50
N LEU A 173 16.75 8.59 -19.66
CA LEU A 173 15.75 8.72 -18.59
C LEU A 173 14.32 8.92 -19.12
N ARG A 174 14.06 8.64 -20.41
CA ARG A 174 12.76 8.85 -21.05
C ARG A 174 11.79 7.67 -20.92
N SER A 175 12.12 6.65 -20.12
CA SER A 175 11.23 5.50 -19.89
C SER A 175 11.08 5.17 -18.41
N VAL A 176 10.56 6.10 -17.63
CA VAL A 176 10.02 5.79 -16.31
C VAL A 176 8.54 6.14 -16.28
#